data_5c193683db876eb05dc22560d412d7b8
#
_entry.id   5c193683db876eb05dc22560d412d7b8
#
_cell.length_a   1.000
_cell.length_b   1.000
_cell.length_c   1.000
_cell.angle_alpha   90.00
_cell.angle_beta   90.00
_cell.angle_gamma   90.00
#
_symmetry.space_group_name_H-M   'P 1'
#
loop_
_entity.id
_entity.type
_entity.pdbx_description
1 polymer ?
#
loop_
_entity_poly.entity_id
_entity_poly.type
_entity_poly.pdbx_seq_one_letter_code
_entity_poly.pdbx_strand_id
1 'polypeptide(L)'
;MTLSRLALRLSRLVAIGGLAAASLPALALDKVVFYTNWLPQVEFGGYYTAQATGIYKAHGLDVEIKPGGPQVNGSMLLLGRKADFVLLHTNGQIISAAEQSIPMVAVAATYQKDPQVIVSHKGAGQDTLESLKGKPIFLSQDAKSSFWPWLKSRYGYTDAQVRPYTFQMAPFLASKNAIQQSYLTSEPHALLSAGADINVFLLSDHGWAPVSTPLVTRKDILQDKPDLARRFVRASLEGWYAFLADPSAARAMVKQLAPETTEAQMDYSIKAMRENGIVQSGAALTQGIGAMDLKKWQSFYDEMSTLGLYKKGLDVSTMFSTQFVNDEAFAKAMAAKYPKAFDKAAVAQAR
;
A
#
# COMPACT_ATOMS: atom_id res chain seq x y z
N MET A 1 -31.68 -46.91 -81.62
CA MET A 1 -30.98 -47.66 -80.61
C MET A 1 -29.63 -46.93 -80.38
N THR A 2 -29.27 -46.29 -79.34
CA THR A 2 -29.60 -46.38 -77.92
C THR A 2 -29.18 -45.04 -77.28
N LEU A 3 -30.15 -44.36 -76.71
CA LEU A 3 -29.98 -43.33 -75.70
C LEU A 3 -29.38 -43.94 -74.42
N SER A 4 -28.38 -43.38 -73.83
CA SER A 4 -28.02 -43.50 -72.41
C SER A 4 -26.51 -43.50 -72.21
N ARG A 5 -25.93 -42.30 -72.04
CA ARG A 5 -24.69 -42.05 -71.27
C ARG A 5 -24.42 -40.59 -71.18
N LEU A 6 -25.41 -39.78 -70.76
CA LEU A 6 -25.20 -38.36 -70.48
C LEU A 6 -25.95 -37.95 -69.19
N ALA A 7 -25.71 -38.67 -68.13
CA ALA A 7 -26.30 -38.35 -66.86
C ALA A 7 -25.43 -38.92 -65.71
N LEU A 8 -24.21 -38.47 -65.51
CA LEU A 8 -23.46 -38.70 -64.24
C LEU A 8 -22.17 -37.86 -64.16
N ARG A 9 -22.25 -36.56 -64.28
CA ARG A 9 -21.12 -35.63 -63.85
C ARG A 9 -21.63 -34.33 -63.38
N LEU A 10 -22.65 -34.27 -62.51
CA LEU A 10 -23.06 -33.05 -61.83
C LEU A 10 -23.44 -33.41 -60.37
N SER A 11 -22.49 -33.65 -59.54
CA SER A 11 -22.70 -33.62 -58.09
C SER A 11 -21.42 -33.93 -57.36
N ARG A 12 -20.49 -32.97 -57.25
CA ARG A 12 -19.45 -32.89 -56.22
C ARG A 12 -18.78 -31.51 -56.25
N LEU A 13 -19.56 -30.45 -56.12
CA LEU A 13 -19.10 -29.17 -55.60
C LEU A 13 -19.67 -29.03 -54.17
N VAL A 14 -19.11 -29.84 -53.26
CA VAL A 14 -19.29 -29.63 -51.83
C VAL A 14 -18.52 -28.39 -51.48
N ALA A 15 -19.24 -27.34 -51.15
CA ALA A 15 -18.72 -26.09 -50.60
C ALA A 15 -17.88 -26.37 -49.33
N ILE A 16 -16.57 -26.29 -49.46
CA ILE A 16 -15.68 -26.13 -48.32
C ILE A 16 -15.80 -24.63 -47.90
N GLY A 17 -16.88 -24.35 -47.17
CA GLY A 17 -17.03 -23.13 -46.40
C GLY A 17 -16.04 -23.23 -45.25
N GLY A 18 -14.78 -22.78 -45.47
CA GLY A 18 -13.81 -22.61 -44.41
C GLY A 18 -14.35 -21.58 -43.41
N LEU A 19 -14.75 -22.04 -42.22
CA LEU A 19 -14.82 -21.16 -41.07
C LEU A 19 -13.40 -20.64 -40.83
N ALA A 20 -13.09 -19.47 -41.41
CA ALA A 20 -12.01 -18.63 -40.93
C ALA A 20 -12.42 -18.18 -39.52
N ALA A 21 -12.09 -18.94 -38.50
CA ALA A 21 -12.08 -18.51 -37.15
C ALA A 21 -11.12 -17.31 -37.12
N ALA A 22 -11.66 -16.11 -37.17
CA ALA A 22 -10.90 -14.90 -36.93
C ALA A 22 -10.32 -15.06 -35.51
N SER A 23 -9.09 -15.56 -35.43
CA SER A 23 -8.28 -15.47 -34.23
C SER A 23 -8.10 -13.99 -33.95
N LEU A 24 -8.93 -13.44 -33.05
CA LEU A 24 -8.67 -12.12 -32.50
C LEU A 24 -7.24 -12.16 -31.96
N PRO A 25 -6.35 -11.24 -32.38
CA PRO A 25 -5.02 -11.20 -31.81
C PRO A 25 -5.19 -11.07 -30.29
N ALA A 26 -4.68 -12.04 -29.54
CA ALA A 26 -4.56 -11.90 -28.10
C ALA A 26 -3.71 -10.65 -27.89
N LEU A 27 -4.33 -9.55 -27.45
CA LEU A 27 -3.61 -8.33 -27.12
C LEU A 27 -2.55 -8.72 -26.07
N ALA A 28 -1.28 -8.54 -26.43
CA ALA A 28 -0.20 -8.80 -25.49
C ALA A 28 -0.40 -7.94 -24.25
N LEU A 29 -0.30 -8.55 -23.06
CA LEU A 29 -0.43 -7.83 -21.81
C LEU A 29 0.74 -6.84 -21.66
N ASP A 30 0.44 -5.62 -21.22
CA ASP A 30 1.48 -4.65 -20.89
C ASP A 30 2.21 -5.06 -19.60
N LYS A 31 3.53 -5.15 -19.67
CA LYS A 31 4.35 -5.48 -18.50
C LYS A 31 4.48 -4.30 -17.57
N VAL A 32 4.32 -4.56 -16.28
CA VAL A 32 4.49 -3.58 -15.18
C VAL A 32 5.33 -4.21 -14.10
N VAL A 33 6.40 -3.53 -13.70
CA VAL A 33 7.22 -3.90 -12.54
C VAL A 33 6.84 -3.01 -11.37
N PHE A 34 6.33 -3.62 -10.31
CA PHE A 34 5.86 -2.95 -9.10
C PHE A 34 6.59 -3.47 -7.86
N TYR A 35 7.11 -2.57 -7.03
CA TYR A 35 7.73 -2.93 -5.74
C TYR A 35 6.88 -2.47 -4.57
N THR A 36 6.65 -3.39 -3.62
CA THR A 36 6.17 -3.02 -2.29
C THR A 36 7.28 -2.33 -1.50
N ASN A 37 6.94 -1.61 -0.41
CA ASN A 37 7.96 -0.94 0.42
C ASN A 37 8.52 -1.83 1.53
N TRP A 38 8.04 -3.07 1.68
CA TRP A 38 8.48 -3.99 2.71
C TRP A 38 8.41 -5.45 2.23
N LEU A 39 8.85 -6.36 3.12
CA LEU A 39 8.77 -7.81 2.92
C LEU A 39 7.33 -8.28 2.69
N PRO A 40 7.11 -9.46 2.10
CA PRO A 40 5.77 -9.95 1.80
C PRO A 40 4.94 -10.10 3.08
N GLN A 41 3.86 -9.34 3.17
CA GLN A 41 2.93 -9.33 4.29
C GLN A 41 1.50 -9.07 3.79
N VAL A 42 0.50 -9.43 4.58
CA VAL A 42 -0.92 -9.26 4.22
C VAL A 42 -1.34 -7.78 4.13
N GLU A 43 -0.53 -6.88 4.63
CA GLU A 43 -0.63 -5.43 4.48
C GLU A 43 -0.62 -4.96 3.02
N PHE A 44 -0.08 -5.77 2.12
CA PHE A 44 -0.14 -5.53 0.67
C PHE A 44 -1.26 -6.30 -0.01
N GLY A 45 -2.22 -6.77 0.77
CA GLY A 45 -3.25 -7.71 0.37
C GLY A 45 -4.06 -7.30 -0.86
N GLY A 46 -4.32 -6.01 -1.05
CA GLY A 46 -5.01 -5.54 -2.25
C GLY A 46 -4.24 -5.83 -3.53
N TYR A 47 -2.94 -5.59 -3.55
CA TYR A 47 -2.09 -5.84 -4.71
C TYR A 47 -1.92 -7.34 -4.96
N TYR A 48 -1.73 -8.13 -3.90
CA TYR A 48 -1.64 -9.58 -4.00
C TYR A 48 -2.96 -10.22 -4.47
N THR A 49 -4.10 -9.71 -3.99
CA THR A 49 -5.40 -10.15 -4.47
C THR A 49 -5.57 -9.83 -5.95
N ALA A 50 -5.22 -8.62 -6.40
CA ALA A 50 -5.31 -8.24 -7.80
C ALA A 50 -4.48 -9.16 -8.72
N GLN A 51 -3.30 -9.58 -8.26
CA GLN A 51 -2.46 -10.53 -8.99
C GLN A 51 -3.03 -11.94 -8.95
N ALA A 52 -3.35 -12.46 -7.77
CA ALA A 52 -3.78 -13.85 -7.59
C ALA A 52 -5.13 -14.17 -8.25
N THR A 53 -6.06 -13.19 -8.27
CA THR A 53 -7.39 -13.36 -8.86
C THR A 53 -7.48 -12.97 -10.34
N GLY A 54 -6.35 -12.53 -10.93
CA GLY A 54 -6.31 -12.16 -12.36
C GLY A 54 -6.90 -10.78 -12.67
N ILE A 55 -7.18 -9.93 -11.67
CA ILE A 55 -7.69 -8.56 -11.86
C ILE A 55 -6.73 -7.77 -12.76
N TYR A 56 -5.41 -7.83 -12.52
CA TYR A 56 -4.44 -7.17 -13.40
C TYR A 56 -4.55 -7.64 -14.85
N LYS A 57 -4.67 -8.96 -15.08
CA LYS A 57 -4.84 -9.54 -16.43
C LYS A 57 -6.11 -9.07 -17.10
N ALA A 58 -7.22 -8.97 -16.34
CA ALA A 58 -8.49 -8.43 -16.84
C ALA A 58 -8.39 -6.96 -17.27
N HIS A 59 -7.45 -6.22 -16.69
CA HIS A 59 -7.10 -4.85 -17.09
C HIS A 59 -6.00 -4.80 -18.18
N GLY A 60 -5.64 -5.92 -18.82
CA GLY A 60 -4.63 -5.98 -19.88
C GLY A 60 -3.19 -5.83 -19.38
N LEU A 61 -2.91 -6.20 -18.12
CA LEU A 61 -1.61 -6.01 -17.47
C LEU A 61 -0.99 -7.34 -17.05
N ASP A 62 0.31 -7.47 -17.28
CA ASP A 62 1.18 -8.51 -16.71
C ASP A 62 2.04 -7.85 -15.63
N VAL A 63 1.59 -7.93 -14.37
CA VAL A 63 2.22 -7.23 -13.24
C VAL A 63 3.16 -8.17 -12.51
N GLU A 64 4.44 -7.78 -12.42
CA GLU A 64 5.43 -8.42 -11.57
C GLU A 64 5.50 -7.66 -10.24
N ILE A 65 4.97 -8.24 -9.15
CA ILE A 65 5.10 -7.68 -7.81
C ILE A 65 6.38 -8.18 -7.17
N LYS A 66 7.28 -7.26 -6.84
CA LYS A 66 8.56 -7.54 -6.14
C LYS A 66 8.51 -7.02 -4.71
N PRO A 67 8.95 -7.80 -3.73
CA PRO A 67 9.00 -7.33 -2.36
C PRO A 67 10.08 -6.26 -2.17
N GLY A 68 9.78 -5.31 -1.32
CA GLY A 68 10.75 -4.42 -0.72
C GLY A 68 11.48 -5.06 0.46
N GLY A 69 11.96 -4.24 1.37
CA GLY A 69 12.63 -4.66 2.59
C GLY A 69 13.66 -3.65 3.09
N PRO A 70 14.32 -3.91 4.22
CA PRO A 70 15.25 -2.94 4.85
C PRO A 70 16.40 -2.47 3.97
N GLN A 71 16.77 -3.26 2.95
CA GLN A 71 17.88 -2.98 2.03
C GLN A 71 17.39 -2.50 0.64
N VAL A 72 16.08 -2.36 0.43
CA VAL A 72 15.49 -1.99 -0.86
C VAL A 72 15.09 -0.52 -0.86
N ASN A 73 15.73 0.26 -1.71
CA ASN A 73 15.37 1.67 -1.91
C ASN A 73 14.46 1.82 -3.12
N GLY A 74 13.13 1.86 -2.87
CA GLY A 74 12.12 1.98 -3.92
C GLY A 74 12.30 3.21 -4.81
N SER A 75 12.67 4.36 -4.23
CA SER A 75 12.91 5.58 -5.00
C SER A 75 14.04 5.41 -6.02
N MET A 76 15.14 4.77 -5.61
CA MET A 76 16.27 4.51 -6.53
C MET A 76 15.90 3.52 -7.63
N LEU A 77 15.09 2.49 -7.32
CA LEU A 77 14.58 1.56 -8.34
C LEU A 77 13.69 2.25 -9.37
N LEU A 78 12.81 3.14 -8.89
CA LEU A 78 11.93 3.92 -9.74
C LEU A 78 12.71 4.85 -10.68
N LEU A 79 13.65 5.61 -10.13
CA LEU A 79 14.49 6.55 -10.90
C LEU A 79 15.44 5.84 -11.86
N GLY A 80 15.97 4.69 -11.46
CA GLY A 80 16.79 3.81 -12.30
C GLY A 80 16.00 3.03 -13.34
N ARG A 81 14.69 3.28 -13.50
CA ARG A 81 13.78 2.58 -14.43
C ARG A 81 13.77 1.05 -14.26
N LYS A 82 14.06 0.59 -13.04
CA LYS A 82 13.95 -0.83 -12.65
C LYS A 82 12.56 -1.18 -12.12
N ALA A 83 11.77 -0.15 -11.81
CA ALA A 83 10.36 -0.23 -11.44
C ALA A 83 9.55 0.80 -12.22
N ASP A 84 8.31 0.48 -12.53
CA ASP A 84 7.32 1.42 -13.07
C ASP A 84 6.54 2.09 -11.95
N PHE A 85 6.24 1.34 -10.91
CA PHE A 85 5.57 1.81 -9.70
C PHE A 85 6.25 1.27 -8.45
N VAL A 86 6.19 2.04 -7.37
CA VAL A 86 6.68 1.63 -6.05
C VAL A 86 5.71 2.11 -4.96
N LEU A 87 5.65 1.40 -3.85
CA LEU A 87 5.14 1.97 -2.61
C LEU A 87 6.28 2.67 -1.88
N LEU A 88 6.03 3.84 -1.34
CA LEU A 88 6.90 4.52 -0.39
C LEU A 88 6.28 4.44 1.01
N HIS A 89 7.05 4.73 2.06
CA HIS A 89 6.53 4.68 3.43
C HIS A 89 5.57 5.84 3.72
N THR A 90 5.99 7.05 3.36
CA THR A 90 5.16 8.25 3.54
C THR A 90 5.40 9.25 2.40
N ASN A 91 4.54 10.25 2.30
CA ASN A 91 4.73 11.39 1.38
C ASN A 91 5.99 12.21 1.70
N GLY A 92 6.58 12.07 2.88
CA GLY A 92 7.84 12.72 3.23
C GLY A 92 8.98 12.41 2.25
N GLN A 93 9.03 11.18 1.75
CA GLN A 93 10.03 10.78 0.74
C GLN A 93 9.81 11.49 -0.61
N ILE A 94 8.56 11.79 -0.97
CA ILE A 94 8.22 12.53 -2.18
C ILE A 94 8.55 14.02 -2.01
N ILE A 95 8.31 14.59 -0.82
CA ILE A 95 8.69 15.96 -0.50
C ILE A 95 10.21 16.12 -0.59
N SER A 96 10.97 15.21 0.02
CA SER A 96 12.44 15.21 -0.08
C SER A 96 12.95 15.06 -1.51
N ALA A 97 12.25 14.30 -2.34
CA ALA A 97 12.56 14.18 -3.77
C ALA A 97 12.27 15.49 -4.52
N ALA A 98 11.16 16.16 -4.20
CA ALA A 98 10.80 17.44 -4.80
C ALA A 98 11.81 18.55 -4.46
N GLU A 99 12.37 18.57 -3.26
CA GLU A 99 13.47 19.47 -2.86
C GLU A 99 14.70 19.35 -3.78
N GLN A 100 14.89 18.18 -4.36
CA GLN A 100 15.99 17.84 -5.24
C GLN A 100 15.57 17.86 -6.73
N SER A 101 14.35 18.35 -7.03
CA SER A 101 13.77 18.35 -8.38
C SER A 101 13.66 16.94 -9.01
N ILE A 102 13.56 15.91 -8.20
CA ILE A 102 13.40 14.53 -8.64
C ILE A 102 11.94 14.30 -9.07
N PRO A 103 11.67 13.81 -10.31
CA PRO A 103 10.35 13.79 -10.91
C PRO A 103 9.49 12.58 -10.47
N MET A 104 9.23 12.44 -9.17
CA MET A 104 8.31 11.45 -8.63
C MET A 104 6.93 12.07 -8.36
N VAL A 105 5.89 11.24 -8.43
CA VAL A 105 4.50 11.66 -8.20
C VAL A 105 3.69 10.51 -7.59
N ALA A 106 2.95 10.81 -6.52
CA ALA A 106 1.97 9.86 -5.97
C ALA A 106 0.73 9.80 -6.85
N VAL A 107 0.19 8.62 -7.08
CA VAL A 107 -1.00 8.39 -7.92
C VAL A 107 -2.15 7.74 -7.16
N ALA A 108 -1.91 7.26 -5.93
CA ALA A 108 -2.91 6.78 -4.99
C ALA A 108 -2.32 6.74 -3.57
N ALA A 109 -3.17 6.76 -2.54
CA ALA A 109 -2.80 6.49 -1.16
C ALA A 109 -3.82 5.54 -0.54
N THR A 110 -3.49 4.24 -0.50
CA THR A 110 -4.42 3.23 0.01
C THR A 110 -4.60 3.31 1.51
N TYR A 111 -3.57 3.70 2.25
CA TYR A 111 -3.66 3.91 3.68
C TYR A 111 -4.07 5.34 4.02
N GLN A 112 -5.19 5.47 4.69
CA GLN A 112 -5.74 6.75 5.13
C GLN A 112 -5.21 7.17 6.50
N LYS A 113 -4.84 6.20 7.35
CA LYS A 113 -4.10 6.40 8.59
C LYS A 113 -2.73 5.72 8.48
N ASP A 114 -1.73 6.35 9.07
CA ASP A 114 -0.39 5.77 9.18
C ASP A 114 -0.36 4.73 10.31
N PRO A 115 0.04 3.48 10.06
CA PRO A 115 0.04 2.43 11.08
C PRO A 115 1.28 2.45 11.98
N GLN A 116 2.07 3.50 11.97
CA GLN A 116 3.23 3.63 12.86
C GLN A 116 2.79 3.71 14.31
N VAL A 117 3.35 2.88 15.15
CA VAL A 117 3.10 2.85 16.59
C VAL A 117 4.40 2.97 17.39
N ILE A 118 4.27 3.44 18.63
CA ILE A 118 5.25 3.20 19.68
C ILE A 118 4.67 2.16 20.62
N VAL A 119 5.47 1.18 21.01
CA VAL A 119 5.10 0.17 22.00
C VAL A 119 5.95 0.30 23.27
N SER A 120 5.33 0.08 24.42
CA SER A 120 5.96 0.05 25.74
C SER A 120 5.40 -1.10 26.58
N HIS A 121 6.08 -1.47 27.67
CA HIS A 121 5.54 -2.43 28.61
C HIS A 121 4.50 -1.77 29.53
N LYS A 122 3.35 -2.42 29.71
CA LYS A 122 2.32 -1.99 30.67
C LYS A 122 2.83 -2.06 32.10
N GLY A 123 2.37 -1.12 32.93
CA GLY A 123 2.69 -1.11 34.36
C GLY A 123 4.14 -0.77 34.68
N ALA A 124 4.95 -0.36 33.69
CA ALA A 124 6.33 0.07 33.85
C ALA A 124 6.47 1.63 33.96
N GLY A 125 5.36 2.31 34.23
CA GLY A 125 5.32 3.78 34.22
C GLY A 125 5.55 4.37 32.83
N GLN A 126 5.03 3.69 31.80
CA GLN A 126 5.19 4.00 30.37
C GLN A 126 3.84 3.92 29.65
N ASP A 127 2.77 4.35 30.36
CA ASP A 127 1.41 4.10 29.92
C ASP A 127 0.79 5.24 29.09
N THR A 128 1.56 6.31 28.83
CA THR A 128 1.22 7.42 27.92
C THR A 128 2.43 7.86 27.14
N LEU A 129 2.25 8.52 25.98
CA LEU A 129 3.39 9.06 25.21
C LEU A 129 4.20 10.08 26.03
N GLU A 130 3.56 10.91 26.86
CA GLU A 130 4.23 11.87 27.73
C GLU A 130 5.18 11.17 28.71
N SER A 131 4.78 10.03 29.24
CA SER A 131 5.56 9.25 30.23
C SER A 131 6.80 8.57 29.64
N LEU A 132 6.94 8.54 28.30
CA LEU A 132 8.10 7.99 27.61
C LEU A 132 9.28 8.97 27.55
N LYS A 133 9.09 10.23 27.90
CA LYS A 133 10.14 11.24 27.90
C LYS A 133 11.33 10.81 28.79
N GLY A 134 12.54 10.93 28.25
CA GLY A 134 13.78 10.59 28.95
C GLY A 134 14.10 9.08 28.99
N LYS A 135 13.20 8.21 28.53
CA LYS A 135 13.40 6.75 28.52
C LYS A 135 14.00 6.27 27.19
N PRO A 136 14.78 5.17 27.18
CA PRO A 136 15.38 4.65 25.94
C PRO A 136 14.30 4.17 24.97
N ILE A 137 14.39 4.62 23.71
CA ILE A 137 13.47 4.25 22.63
C ILE A 137 14.28 3.65 21.48
N PHE A 138 13.95 2.44 21.05
CA PHE A 138 14.54 1.78 19.90
C PHE A 138 13.88 2.31 18.62
N LEU A 139 14.68 2.96 17.75
CA LEU A 139 14.23 3.56 16.50
C LEU A 139 15.12 3.14 15.34
N SER A 140 14.51 2.88 14.19
CA SER A 140 15.23 2.68 12.93
C SER A 140 15.83 3.99 12.41
N GLN A 141 16.70 3.89 11.41
CA GLN A 141 17.25 5.09 10.78
C GLN A 141 16.16 5.94 10.11
N ASP A 142 15.17 5.29 9.47
CA ASP A 142 14.07 5.99 8.81
C ASP A 142 13.17 6.74 9.79
N ALA A 143 12.94 6.21 10.99
CA ALA A 143 12.18 6.89 12.03
C ALA A 143 12.78 8.24 12.40
N LYS A 144 14.12 8.34 12.41
CA LYS A 144 14.84 9.57 12.78
C LYS A 144 14.61 10.73 11.80
N SER A 145 14.32 10.41 10.55
CA SER A 145 14.01 11.39 9.50
C SER A 145 12.52 11.52 9.19
N SER A 146 11.66 10.81 9.92
CA SER A 146 10.20 10.85 9.73
C SER A 146 9.48 11.32 11.00
N PHE A 147 8.94 10.42 11.81
CA PHE A 147 8.10 10.79 12.96
C PHE A 147 8.88 11.18 14.23
N TRP A 148 10.18 10.88 14.32
CA TRP A 148 10.97 11.23 15.50
C TRP A 148 11.08 12.73 15.77
N PRO A 149 11.37 13.60 14.77
CA PRO A 149 11.35 15.06 14.96
C PRO A 149 9.99 15.58 15.45
N TRP A 150 8.90 14.98 14.96
CA TRP A 150 7.55 15.29 15.42
C TRP A 150 7.35 14.89 16.90
N LEU A 151 7.77 13.69 17.31
CA LEU A 151 7.73 13.26 18.71
C LEU A 151 8.57 14.16 19.60
N LYS A 152 9.77 14.58 19.16
CA LYS A 152 10.60 15.54 19.90
C LYS A 152 9.88 16.85 20.13
N SER A 153 9.29 17.42 19.09
CA SER A 153 8.56 18.67 19.18
C SER A 153 7.33 18.58 20.09
N ARG A 154 6.58 17.50 19.97
CA ARG A 154 5.28 17.37 20.64
C ARG A 154 5.39 16.94 22.10
N TYR A 155 6.35 16.05 22.42
CA TYR A 155 6.48 15.43 23.74
C TYR A 155 7.79 15.79 24.46
N GLY A 156 8.62 16.61 23.84
CA GLY A 156 9.91 17.05 24.42
C GLY A 156 10.92 15.90 24.54
N TYR A 157 10.87 14.93 23.64
CA TYR A 157 11.87 13.87 23.56
C TYR A 157 13.22 14.43 23.09
N THR A 158 14.29 13.67 23.31
CA THR A 158 15.66 14.06 22.93
C THR A 158 16.40 12.92 22.27
N ASP A 159 17.38 13.25 21.45
CA ASP A 159 18.19 12.25 20.74
C ASP A 159 18.99 11.34 21.69
N ALA A 160 19.22 11.75 22.94
CA ALA A 160 19.83 10.94 23.99
C ALA A 160 19.02 9.67 24.34
N GLN A 161 17.70 9.66 24.05
CA GLN A 161 16.83 8.52 24.25
C GLN A 161 17.01 7.43 23.18
N VAL A 162 17.51 7.79 21.98
CA VAL A 162 17.49 6.92 20.83
C VAL A 162 18.46 5.75 20.99
N ARG A 163 17.96 4.55 20.72
CA ARG A 163 18.75 3.33 20.59
C ARG A 163 18.51 2.73 19.20
N PRO A 164 19.51 2.12 18.56
CA PRO A 164 19.32 1.50 17.25
C PRO A 164 18.28 0.38 17.30
N TYR A 165 17.31 0.43 16.41
CA TYR A 165 16.36 -0.65 16.17
C TYR A 165 16.71 -1.38 14.88
N THR A 166 16.97 -2.67 15.00
CA THR A 166 17.38 -3.56 13.91
C THR A 166 16.29 -4.53 13.51
N PHE A 167 15.03 -4.20 13.79
CA PHE A 167 13.85 -5.05 13.54
C PHE A 167 13.90 -6.38 14.32
N GLN A 168 14.63 -6.41 15.45
CA GLN A 168 14.69 -7.51 16.38
C GLN A 168 13.96 -7.15 17.66
N MET A 169 13.07 -8.04 18.14
CA MET A 169 12.27 -7.80 19.35
C MET A 169 13.01 -8.19 20.65
N ALA A 170 14.09 -8.95 20.54
CA ALA A 170 14.81 -9.44 21.72
C ALA A 170 15.26 -8.33 22.70
N PRO A 171 15.76 -7.17 22.26
CA PRO A 171 16.11 -6.08 23.18
C PRO A 171 14.90 -5.51 23.92
N PHE A 172 13.73 -5.44 23.30
CA PHE A 172 12.49 -5.02 23.95
C PHE A 172 12.04 -6.05 25.00
N LEU A 173 12.02 -7.33 24.64
CA LEU A 173 11.61 -8.41 25.54
C LEU A 173 12.54 -8.57 26.75
N ALA A 174 13.82 -8.27 26.59
CA ALA A 174 14.82 -8.39 27.65
C ALA A 174 14.73 -7.30 28.73
N SER A 175 14.04 -6.18 28.47
CA SER A 175 14.00 -5.03 29.39
C SER A 175 12.61 -4.43 29.52
N LYS A 176 12.05 -4.43 30.72
CA LYS A 176 10.76 -3.79 31.03
C LYS A 176 10.75 -2.27 30.81
N ASN A 177 11.93 -1.64 30.76
CA ASN A 177 12.06 -0.20 30.47
C ASN A 177 12.22 0.10 29.00
N ALA A 178 12.28 -0.92 28.14
CA ALA A 178 12.44 -0.74 26.70
C ALA A 178 11.14 -0.20 26.08
N ILE A 179 11.32 0.70 25.14
CA ILE A 179 10.29 1.25 24.28
C ILE A 179 10.79 1.07 22.85
N GLN A 180 9.91 0.74 21.91
CA GLN A 180 10.34 0.65 20.51
C GLN A 180 9.30 1.18 19.55
N GLN A 181 9.77 1.63 18.38
CA GLN A 181 8.89 1.76 17.23
C GLN A 181 8.39 0.38 16.80
N SER A 182 7.19 0.36 16.25
CA SER A 182 6.59 -0.84 15.67
C SER A 182 5.59 -0.44 14.61
N TYR A 183 5.14 -1.40 13.84
CA TYR A 183 4.07 -1.23 12.89
C TYR A 183 2.84 -1.96 13.39
N LEU A 184 1.70 -1.28 13.48
CA LEU A 184 0.47 -1.76 14.15
C LEU A 184 0.10 -3.21 13.78
N THR A 185 0.31 -3.57 12.54
CA THR A 185 -0.10 -4.83 11.94
C THR A 185 0.96 -5.94 12.06
N SER A 186 2.10 -5.68 12.67
CA SER A 186 3.25 -6.60 12.68
C SER A 186 3.76 -6.90 14.09
N GLU A 187 4.69 -6.08 14.62
CA GLU A 187 5.43 -6.38 15.86
C GLU A 187 4.53 -6.52 17.10
N PRO A 188 3.43 -5.77 17.30
CA PRO A 188 2.58 -5.95 18.47
C PRO A 188 2.07 -7.39 18.61
N HIS A 189 1.69 -8.04 17.49
CA HIS A 189 1.28 -9.45 17.51
C HIS A 189 2.41 -10.36 18.03
N ALA A 190 3.61 -10.17 17.50
CA ALA A 190 4.74 -11.00 17.87
C ALA A 190 5.16 -10.78 19.34
N LEU A 191 5.10 -9.55 19.85
CA LEU A 191 5.36 -9.23 21.26
C LEU A 191 4.33 -9.86 22.18
N LEU A 192 3.04 -9.75 21.84
CA LEU A 192 1.95 -10.40 22.60
C LEU A 192 2.09 -11.92 22.59
N SER A 193 2.43 -12.52 21.44
CA SER A 193 2.66 -13.95 21.31
C SER A 193 3.87 -14.44 22.12
N ALA A 194 4.86 -13.57 22.33
CA ALA A 194 6.00 -13.83 23.22
C ALA A 194 5.69 -13.59 24.70
N GLY A 195 4.42 -13.31 25.07
CA GLY A 195 3.97 -13.11 26.44
C GLY A 195 4.24 -11.71 27.01
N ALA A 196 4.59 -10.73 26.18
CA ALA A 196 4.73 -9.35 26.65
C ALA A 196 3.34 -8.71 26.83
N ASP A 197 3.13 -8.02 27.97
CA ASP A 197 1.98 -7.15 28.18
C ASP A 197 2.38 -5.73 27.77
N ILE A 198 1.76 -5.19 26.72
CA ILE A 198 2.22 -3.97 26.05
C ILE A 198 1.12 -2.91 25.93
N ASN A 199 1.54 -1.65 25.98
CA ASN A 199 0.78 -0.53 25.44
C ASN A 199 1.15 -0.35 23.96
N VAL A 200 0.17 0.00 23.13
CA VAL A 200 0.35 0.29 21.72
C VAL A 200 -0.20 1.70 21.46
N PHE A 201 0.67 2.65 21.14
CA PHE A 201 0.30 4.03 20.85
C PHE A 201 0.32 4.24 19.34
N LEU A 202 -0.86 4.24 18.70
CA LEU A 202 -0.99 4.54 17.28
C LEU A 202 -0.76 6.04 17.05
N LEU A 203 0.38 6.40 16.43
CA LEU A 203 0.80 7.80 16.31
C LEU A 203 -0.21 8.67 15.55
N SER A 204 -0.94 8.08 14.61
CA SER A 204 -1.99 8.80 13.88
C SER A 204 -3.17 9.24 14.76
N ASP A 205 -3.44 8.56 15.86
CA ASP A 205 -4.47 8.96 16.83
C ASP A 205 -3.98 10.11 17.74
N HIS A 206 -2.68 10.39 17.71
CA HIS A 206 -2.03 11.46 18.46
C HIS A 206 -1.62 12.66 17.59
N GLY A 207 -1.99 12.65 16.30
CA GLY A 207 -1.77 13.76 15.38
C GLY A 207 -0.64 13.57 14.36
N TRP A 208 0.06 12.43 14.35
CA TRP A 208 0.97 12.09 13.25
C TRP A 208 0.18 11.73 12.00
N ALA A 209 0.15 12.61 11.00
CA ALA A 209 -0.78 12.52 9.89
C ALA A 209 -0.14 12.60 8.49
N PRO A 210 0.90 11.81 8.17
CA PRO A 210 1.41 11.77 6.81
C PRO A 210 0.38 11.15 5.85
N VAL A 211 0.62 11.31 4.55
CA VAL A 211 0.03 10.41 3.56
C VAL A 211 0.85 9.13 3.57
N SER A 212 0.26 8.06 4.08
CA SER A 212 0.95 6.79 4.32
C SER A 212 0.86 5.86 3.11
N THR A 213 1.92 5.13 2.89
CA THR A 213 2.08 4.10 1.85
C THR A 213 1.57 4.56 0.48
N PRO A 214 2.02 5.75 -0.01
CA PRO A 214 1.61 6.23 -1.32
C PRO A 214 2.15 5.32 -2.42
N LEU A 215 1.29 5.04 -3.41
CA LEU A 215 1.68 4.44 -4.67
C LEU A 215 2.28 5.52 -5.57
N VAL A 216 3.52 5.34 -5.96
CA VAL A 216 4.35 6.37 -6.62
C VAL A 216 4.84 5.88 -7.96
N THR A 217 4.89 6.79 -8.92
CA THR A 217 5.50 6.58 -10.24
C THR A 217 6.34 7.79 -10.65
N ARG A 218 6.98 7.71 -11.81
CA ARG A 218 7.66 8.86 -12.44
C ARG A 218 6.67 9.73 -13.21
N LYS A 219 6.95 11.02 -13.31
CA LYS A 219 6.11 11.95 -14.09
C LYS A 219 6.07 11.59 -15.57
N ASP A 220 7.16 11.03 -16.14
CA ASP A 220 7.20 10.60 -17.54
C ASP A 220 6.20 9.45 -17.83
N ILE A 221 5.96 8.55 -16.89
CA ILE A 221 4.93 7.49 -17.07
C ILE A 221 3.53 8.10 -17.19
N LEU A 222 3.23 9.15 -16.41
CA LEU A 222 1.93 9.83 -16.53
C LEU A 222 1.77 10.59 -17.84
N GLN A 223 2.86 11.08 -18.43
CA GLN A 223 2.87 11.82 -19.68
C GLN A 223 2.85 10.89 -20.89
N ASP A 224 3.73 9.88 -20.90
CA ASP A 224 3.97 9.05 -22.08
C ASP A 224 3.07 7.79 -22.10
N LYS A 225 2.62 7.32 -20.94
CA LYS A 225 1.83 6.08 -20.79
C LYS A 225 0.63 6.25 -19.82
N PRO A 226 -0.20 7.30 -20.00
CA PRO A 226 -1.28 7.60 -19.04
C PRO A 226 -2.31 6.48 -18.93
N ASP A 227 -2.59 5.76 -20.03
CA ASP A 227 -3.52 4.63 -20.02
C ASP A 227 -2.99 3.45 -19.23
N LEU A 228 -1.71 3.11 -19.37
CA LEU A 228 -1.07 2.07 -18.56
C LEU A 228 -1.16 2.41 -17.07
N ALA A 229 -0.83 3.66 -16.70
CA ALA A 229 -0.90 4.13 -15.32
C ALA A 229 -2.33 4.06 -14.78
N ARG A 230 -3.32 4.50 -15.57
CA ARG A 230 -4.75 4.42 -15.21
C ARG A 230 -5.18 2.98 -14.95
N ARG A 231 -4.87 2.05 -15.86
CA ARG A 231 -5.23 0.63 -15.74
C ARG A 231 -4.58 -0.01 -14.51
N PHE A 232 -3.29 0.27 -14.27
CA PHE A 232 -2.58 -0.26 -13.11
C PHE A 232 -3.15 0.26 -11.78
N VAL A 233 -3.37 1.56 -11.66
CA VAL A 233 -3.97 2.15 -10.44
C VAL A 233 -5.36 1.59 -10.21
N ARG A 234 -6.24 1.60 -11.24
CA ARG A 234 -7.62 1.09 -11.11
C ARG A 234 -7.67 -0.39 -10.73
N ALA A 235 -6.87 -1.22 -11.37
CA ALA A 235 -6.77 -2.65 -11.03
C ALA A 235 -6.26 -2.87 -9.60
N SER A 236 -5.27 -2.08 -9.17
CA SER A 236 -4.76 -2.14 -7.79
C SER A 236 -5.84 -1.75 -6.77
N LEU A 237 -6.60 -0.68 -7.03
CA LEU A 237 -7.70 -0.28 -6.16
C LEU A 237 -8.82 -1.31 -6.13
N GLU A 238 -9.20 -1.87 -7.26
CA GLU A 238 -10.16 -2.99 -7.33
C GLU A 238 -9.68 -4.18 -6.48
N GLY A 239 -8.38 -4.51 -6.55
CA GLY A 239 -7.78 -5.53 -5.71
C GLY A 239 -7.91 -5.25 -4.22
N TRP A 240 -7.85 -3.99 -3.81
CA TRP A 240 -8.08 -3.60 -2.42
C TRP A 240 -9.53 -3.81 -1.98
N TYR A 241 -10.52 -3.48 -2.82
CA TYR A 241 -11.92 -3.80 -2.54
C TYR A 241 -12.14 -5.30 -2.45
N ALA A 242 -11.56 -6.09 -3.37
CA ALA A 242 -11.63 -7.54 -3.36
C ALA A 242 -10.99 -8.14 -2.09
N PHE A 243 -9.80 -7.68 -1.70
CA PHE A 243 -9.09 -8.10 -0.48
C PHE A 243 -9.90 -7.82 0.78
N LEU A 244 -10.47 -6.64 0.89
CA LEU A 244 -11.29 -6.28 2.05
C LEU A 244 -12.60 -7.08 2.09
N ALA A 245 -13.12 -7.53 0.96
CA ALA A 245 -14.28 -8.41 0.91
C ALA A 245 -13.93 -9.86 1.26
N ASP A 246 -12.81 -10.36 0.76
CA ASP A 246 -12.27 -11.71 1.00
C ASP A 246 -10.74 -11.71 0.91
N PRO A 247 -10.03 -11.87 2.03
CA PRO A 247 -8.57 -11.86 2.06
C PRO A 247 -7.91 -13.18 1.64
N SER A 248 -8.67 -14.22 1.29
CA SER A 248 -8.15 -15.58 1.06
C SER A 248 -7.07 -15.65 0.00
N ALA A 249 -7.24 -14.95 -1.12
CA ALA A 249 -6.26 -14.95 -2.22
C ALA A 249 -4.94 -14.28 -1.81
N ALA A 250 -4.99 -13.18 -1.07
CA ALA A 250 -3.79 -12.53 -0.54
C ALA A 250 -3.07 -13.40 0.50
N ARG A 251 -3.82 -14.05 1.39
CA ARG A 251 -3.26 -14.96 2.41
C ARG A 251 -2.50 -16.11 1.75
N ALA A 252 -3.10 -16.75 0.75
CA ALA A 252 -2.45 -17.82 0.00
C ALA A 252 -1.15 -17.33 -0.67
N MET A 253 -1.14 -16.12 -1.24
CA MET A 253 0.04 -15.56 -1.86
C MET A 253 1.12 -15.21 -0.83
N VAL A 254 0.77 -14.65 0.32
CA VAL A 254 1.71 -14.40 1.41
C VAL A 254 2.34 -15.70 1.89
N LYS A 255 1.58 -16.78 2.03
CA LYS A 255 2.12 -18.11 2.39
C LYS A 255 3.11 -18.66 1.38
N GLN A 256 2.97 -18.34 0.10
CA GLN A 256 3.96 -18.71 -0.93
C GLN A 256 5.22 -17.88 -0.84
N LEU A 257 5.11 -16.58 -0.57
CA LEU A 257 6.22 -15.63 -0.56
C LEU A 257 6.98 -15.58 0.76
N ALA A 258 6.30 -15.83 1.88
CA ALA A 258 6.79 -15.82 3.26
C ALA A 258 6.16 -16.99 4.04
N PRO A 259 6.62 -18.24 3.83
CA PRO A 259 6.02 -19.45 4.41
C PRO A 259 5.98 -19.47 5.94
N GLU A 260 6.88 -18.73 6.59
CA GLU A 260 6.95 -18.57 8.04
C GLU A 260 5.81 -17.76 8.64
N THR A 261 5.13 -16.92 7.85
CA THR A 261 3.99 -16.09 8.32
C THR A 261 2.83 -16.99 8.76
N THR A 262 2.41 -16.87 10.01
CA THR A 262 1.33 -17.68 10.57
C THR A 262 -0.06 -17.14 10.20
N GLU A 263 -1.08 -18.01 10.21
CA GLU A 263 -2.47 -17.58 10.02
C GLU A 263 -2.88 -16.57 11.12
N ALA A 264 -2.47 -16.82 12.37
CA ALA A 264 -2.75 -15.93 13.49
C ALA A 264 -2.18 -14.53 13.30
N GLN A 265 -0.99 -14.40 12.72
CA GLN A 265 -0.41 -13.09 12.38
C GLN A 265 -1.22 -12.40 11.27
N MET A 266 -1.59 -13.11 10.23
CA MET A 266 -2.41 -12.54 9.15
C MET A 266 -3.79 -12.10 9.66
N ASP A 267 -4.42 -12.90 10.54
CA ASP A 267 -5.69 -12.54 11.19
C ASP A 267 -5.55 -11.26 12.02
N TYR A 268 -4.50 -11.19 12.83
CA TYR A 268 -4.19 -10.00 13.62
C TYR A 268 -4.01 -8.76 12.73
N SER A 269 -3.21 -8.88 11.67
CA SER A 269 -2.90 -7.78 10.76
C SER A 269 -4.16 -7.25 10.06
N ILE A 270 -5.00 -8.15 9.53
CA ILE A 270 -6.26 -7.78 8.86
C ILE A 270 -7.23 -7.12 9.85
N LYS A 271 -7.35 -7.71 11.05
CA LYS A 271 -8.19 -7.16 12.12
C LYS A 271 -7.71 -5.76 12.52
N ALA A 272 -6.42 -5.59 12.79
CA ALA A 272 -5.83 -4.31 13.18
C ALA A 272 -6.02 -3.22 12.10
N MET A 273 -5.85 -3.56 10.81
CA MET A 273 -6.13 -2.63 9.70
C MET A 273 -7.58 -2.16 9.71
N ARG A 274 -8.53 -3.07 9.91
CA ARG A 274 -9.97 -2.76 9.89
C ARG A 274 -10.38 -1.93 11.09
N GLU A 275 -10.07 -2.41 12.30
CA GLU A 275 -10.49 -1.78 13.56
C GLU A 275 -9.93 -0.37 13.74
N ASN A 276 -8.75 -0.09 13.18
CA ASN A 276 -8.13 1.23 13.26
C ASN A 276 -8.38 2.10 12.02
N GLY A 277 -9.17 1.61 11.06
CA GLY A 277 -9.51 2.37 9.86
C GLY A 277 -8.30 2.71 8.99
N ILE A 278 -7.29 1.83 8.93
CA ILE A 278 -6.05 2.11 8.17
C ILE A 278 -6.37 2.40 6.70
N VAL A 279 -7.24 1.60 6.08
CA VAL A 279 -7.67 1.79 4.68
C VAL A 279 -9.03 2.48 4.61
N GLN A 280 -9.95 2.14 5.51
CA GLN A 280 -11.37 2.47 5.47
C GLN A 280 -11.71 3.64 6.38
N SER A 281 -11.06 4.78 6.21
CA SER A 281 -11.31 6.02 6.95
C SER A 281 -11.09 7.25 6.06
N GLY A 282 -11.30 8.44 6.59
CA GLY A 282 -11.02 9.70 5.91
C GLY A 282 -11.67 9.80 4.52
N ALA A 283 -10.90 10.27 3.55
CA ALA A 283 -11.37 10.48 2.18
C ALA A 283 -11.80 9.18 1.47
N ALA A 284 -11.30 8.02 1.88
CA ALA A 284 -11.69 6.74 1.28
C ALA A 284 -13.17 6.41 1.48
N LEU A 285 -13.82 6.93 2.52
CA LEU A 285 -15.24 6.68 2.80
C LEU A 285 -16.18 7.34 1.79
N THR A 286 -15.77 8.44 1.18
CA THR A 286 -16.60 9.22 0.25
C THR A 286 -16.06 9.18 -1.18
N GLN A 287 -14.74 9.20 -1.36
CA GLN A 287 -14.08 9.29 -2.65
C GLN A 287 -13.49 7.96 -3.13
N GLY A 288 -13.55 6.91 -2.30
CA GLY A 288 -13.05 5.57 -2.60
C GLY A 288 -11.63 5.30 -2.11
N ILE A 289 -11.28 4.02 -2.03
CA ILE A 289 -9.94 3.57 -1.65
C ILE A 289 -8.91 4.20 -2.60
N GLY A 290 -7.79 4.64 -2.04
CA GLY A 290 -6.72 5.29 -2.80
C GLY A 290 -6.84 6.82 -2.86
N ALA A 291 -7.93 7.40 -2.33
CA ALA A 291 -8.17 8.83 -2.35
C ALA A 291 -7.04 9.64 -1.69
N MET A 292 -6.76 10.80 -2.26
CA MET A 292 -5.77 11.76 -1.74
C MET A 292 -6.39 13.14 -1.61
N ASP A 293 -6.01 13.85 -0.55
CA ASP A 293 -6.52 15.17 -0.22
C ASP A 293 -5.37 16.19 -0.12
N LEU A 294 -5.47 17.27 -0.89
CA LEU A 294 -4.48 18.36 -0.89
C LEU A 294 -4.31 18.96 0.52
N LYS A 295 -5.39 19.11 1.29
CA LYS A 295 -5.30 19.66 2.64
C LYS A 295 -4.42 18.80 3.54
N LYS A 296 -4.54 17.46 3.45
CA LYS A 296 -3.70 16.54 4.22
C LYS A 296 -2.24 16.65 3.81
N TRP A 297 -1.95 16.72 2.50
CA TRP A 297 -0.60 16.92 1.99
C TRP A 297 0.02 18.23 2.47
N GLN A 298 -0.73 19.34 2.36
CA GLN A 298 -0.28 20.66 2.77
C GLN A 298 -0.04 20.74 4.29
N SER A 299 -1.00 20.25 5.09
CA SER A 299 -0.88 20.29 6.56
C SER A 299 0.34 19.51 7.05
N PHE A 300 0.60 18.33 6.49
CA PHE A 300 1.80 17.57 6.83
C PHE A 300 3.09 18.30 6.42
N TYR A 301 3.14 18.85 5.20
CA TYR A 301 4.29 19.60 4.73
C TYR A 301 4.55 20.85 5.59
N ASP A 302 3.52 21.62 5.94
CA ASP A 302 3.64 22.84 6.75
C ASP A 302 4.16 22.52 8.15
N GLU A 303 3.62 21.49 8.79
CA GLU A 303 4.08 21.05 10.11
C GLU A 303 5.55 20.62 10.07
N MET A 304 5.93 19.76 9.14
CA MET A 304 7.30 19.26 9.04
C MET A 304 8.29 20.33 8.59
N SER A 305 7.88 21.27 7.75
CA SER A 305 8.70 22.44 7.38
C SER A 305 8.91 23.39 8.57
N THR A 306 7.90 23.54 9.43
CA THR A 306 8.04 24.31 10.67
C THR A 306 9.04 23.66 11.63
N LEU A 307 9.12 22.34 11.64
CA LEU A 307 10.14 21.58 12.39
C LEU A 307 11.52 21.56 11.72
N GLY A 308 11.66 22.21 10.56
CA GLY A 308 12.94 22.29 9.84
C GLY A 308 13.34 21.03 9.07
N LEU A 309 12.39 20.09 8.83
CA LEU A 309 12.66 18.89 8.06
C LEU A 309 12.68 19.14 6.55
N TYR A 310 11.86 20.08 6.08
CA TYR A 310 11.75 20.42 4.66
C TYR A 310 11.93 21.92 4.44
N LYS A 311 12.44 22.27 3.26
CA LYS A 311 12.52 23.67 2.79
C LYS A 311 11.11 24.24 2.65
N LYS A 312 10.94 25.49 3.02
CA LYS A 312 9.69 26.25 2.81
C LYS A 312 9.54 26.61 1.32
N GLY A 313 8.28 26.76 0.88
CA GLY A 313 7.96 27.29 -0.46
C GLY A 313 7.84 26.22 -1.55
N LEU A 314 7.80 24.94 -1.19
CA LEU A 314 7.48 23.88 -2.18
C LEU A 314 5.99 23.86 -2.48
N ASP A 315 5.67 23.67 -3.76
CA ASP A 315 4.29 23.44 -4.20
C ASP A 315 3.93 21.94 -4.09
N VAL A 316 3.26 21.58 -3.02
CA VAL A 316 2.86 20.19 -2.77
C VAL A 316 1.83 19.68 -3.77
N SER A 317 1.09 20.56 -4.47
CA SER A 317 0.10 20.14 -5.47
C SER A 317 0.76 19.42 -6.67
N THR A 318 2.06 19.66 -6.90
CA THR A 318 2.84 19.02 -7.97
C THR A 318 3.37 17.62 -7.60
N MET A 319 3.21 17.19 -6.34
CA MET A 319 3.79 15.97 -5.81
C MET A 319 2.85 14.77 -5.90
N PHE A 320 1.59 14.99 -6.23
CA PHE A 320 0.61 13.93 -6.41
C PHE A 320 -0.37 14.26 -7.54
N SER A 321 -1.07 13.25 -8.04
CA SER A 321 -2.12 13.38 -9.05
C SER A 321 -3.34 12.58 -8.64
N THR A 322 -4.51 13.20 -8.66
CA THR A 322 -5.79 12.53 -8.36
C THR A 322 -6.52 12.04 -9.62
N GLN A 323 -5.90 12.12 -10.79
CA GLN A 323 -6.56 11.79 -12.07
C GLN A 323 -7.08 10.35 -12.18
N PHE A 324 -6.60 9.44 -11.33
CA PHE A 324 -7.01 8.02 -11.32
C PHE A 324 -7.75 7.60 -10.05
N VAL A 325 -7.83 8.49 -9.07
CA VAL A 325 -8.46 8.32 -7.76
C VAL A 325 -9.49 9.43 -7.52
N ASN A 326 -10.07 9.48 -6.34
CA ASN A 326 -11.12 10.48 -6.00
C ASN A 326 -12.31 10.43 -6.98
N ASP A 327 -12.71 9.22 -7.36
CA ASP A 327 -13.76 8.95 -8.33
C ASP A 327 -14.94 8.22 -7.65
N GLU A 328 -15.95 8.98 -7.28
CA GLU A 328 -17.13 8.45 -6.59
C GLU A 328 -17.89 7.40 -7.44
N ALA A 329 -17.91 7.53 -8.76
CA ALA A 329 -18.57 6.56 -9.64
C ALA A 329 -17.84 5.22 -9.60
N PHE A 330 -16.51 5.24 -9.67
CA PHE A 330 -15.69 4.05 -9.51
C PHE A 330 -15.87 3.46 -8.11
N ALA A 331 -15.82 4.29 -7.06
CA ALA A 331 -16.01 3.84 -5.68
C ALA A 331 -17.35 3.13 -5.48
N LYS A 332 -18.45 3.71 -6.01
CA LYS A 332 -19.79 3.09 -5.97
C LYS A 332 -19.85 1.77 -6.74
N ALA A 333 -19.26 1.71 -7.93
CA ALA A 333 -19.19 0.49 -8.72
C ALA A 333 -18.43 -0.63 -7.98
N MET A 334 -17.29 -0.30 -7.34
CA MET A 334 -16.51 -1.25 -6.56
C MET A 334 -17.24 -1.69 -5.30
N ALA A 335 -17.89 -0.79 -4.58
CA ALA A 335 -18.71 -1.14 -3.41
C ALA A 335 -19.89 -2.07 -3.78
N ALA A 336 -20.50 -1.88 -4.94
CA ALA A 336 -21.52 -2.79 -5.46
C ALA A 336 -20.97 -4.16 -5.85
N LYS A 337 -19.80 -4.20 -6.46
CA LYS A 337 -19.10 -5.45 -6.85
C LYS A 337 -18.57 -6.23 -5.65
N TYR A 338 -18.11 -5.53 -4.60
CA TYR A 338 -17.52 -6.10 -3.40
C TYR A 338 -18.25 -5.60 -2.13
N PRO A 339 -19.50 -6.00 -1.88
CA PRO A 339 -20.34 -5.39 -0.83
C PRO A 339 -19.83 -5.62 0.59
N LYS A 340 -18.99 -6.65 0.81
CA LYS A 340 -18.36 -6.92 2.11
C LYS A 340 -17.09 -6.07 2.36
N ALA A 341 -16.61 -5.33 1.35
CA ALA A 341 -15.38 -4.55 1.48
C ALA A 341 -15.48 -3.46 2.55
N PHE A 342 -16.66 -2.84 2.69
CA PHE A 342 -16.93 -1.83 3.70
C PHE A 342 -17.96 -2.37 4.70
N ASP A 343 -17.51 -3.20 5.63
CA ASP A 343 -18.35 -3.63 6.74
C ASP A 343 -18.70 -2.41 7.61
N LYS A 344 -20.01 -2.16 7.76
CA LYS A 344 -20.52 -1.00 8.50
C LYS A 344 -20.09 -0.99 9.97
N ALA A 345 -19.87 -2.16 10.58
CA ALA A 345 -19.43 -2.26 11.97
C ALA A 345 -17.98 -1.79 12.14
N ALA A 346 -17.08 -2.17 11.24
CA ALA A 346 -15.68 -1.73 11.26
C ALA A 346 -15.53 -0.24 10.95
N VAL A 347 -16.36 0.30 10.02
CA VAL A 347 -16.34 1.73 9.66
C VAL A 347 -16.90 2.61 10.78
N ALA A 348 -17.86 2.13 11.57
CA ALA A 348 -18.42 2.89 12.69
C ALA A 348 -17.44 3.08 13.85
N GLN A 349 -16.49 2.17 14.04
CA GLN A 349 -15.44 2.26 15.06
C GLN A 349 -14.26 3.16 14.64
N ALA A 350 -14.11 3.43 13.34
CA ALA A 350 -13.03 4.25 12.76
C ALA A 350 -13.39 5.74 12.64
N ARG A 351 -14.60 6.15 13.06
CA ARG A 351 -15.06 7.53 13.13
C ARG A 351 -14.83 8.10 14.52
#